data_8db59bd968fe9c0c599ae0433cc42131
#
_entry.id   8db59bd968fe9c0c599ae0433cc42131
#
_cell.length_a   1.000
_cell.length_b   1.000
_cell.length_c   1.000
_cell.angle_alpha   90.00
_cell.angle_beta   90.00
_cell.angle_gamma   90.00
#
_symmetry.space_group_name_H-M   'P 1'
#
loop_
_entity.id
_entity.type
_entity.pdbx_description
1 polymer ?
#
loop_
_entity_poly.entity_id
_entity_poly.type
_entity_poly.pdbx_seq_one_letter_code
_entity_poly.pdbx_strand_id
1 'polypeptide(L)'
;MTMRESGMIPLFFHSDAELGKKVLKACYVGGARLLEFTSRGDFAHEVFAELNKYAMAELPGMILGVGSITDAGAASLYMQLGANFIVTPVLREDIALVCNRRKVLWSPGCGSLTEIARAEELGCEIVKLFPGSTYGPGFVKAIKGPCPWTDIMPTGGVSTEESNLRGWFEAGVTCVGLGSKLISKEILVQKDFKKLEEDVRKTLDLIKAVRS
;
A
#
# COMPACT_ATOMS: atom_id res chain seq x y z
N MET A 1 -11.25 -7.55 -6.82
CA MET A 1 -9.82 -7.84 -6.53
C MET A 1 -9.51 -7.35 -5.13
N THR A 2 -8.97 -8.21 -4.30
CA THR A 2 -8.57 -7.91 -2.92
C THR A 2 -7.07 -7.65 -2.81
N MET A 3 -6.60 -7.12 -1.68
CA MET A 3 -5.15 -6.97 -1.42
C MET A 3 -4.44 -8.33 -1.47
N ARG A 4 -5.11 -9.40 -1.00
CA ARG A 4 -4.59 -10.78 -1.03
C ARG A 4 -4.40 -11.28 -2.46
N GLU A 5 -5.34 -11.03 -3.35
CA GLU A 5 -5.26 -11.45 -4.76
C GLU A 5 -4.21 -10.66 -5.53
N SER A 6 -4.13 -9.34 -5.31
CA SER A 6 -3.15 -8.47 -5.97
C SER A 6 -1.71 -8.85 -5.63
N GLY A 7 -1.43 -9.15 -4.36
CA GLY A 7 -0.09 -9.39 -3.85
C GLY A 7 0.81 -8.15 -3.81
N MET A 8 0.44 -7.04 -4.44
CA MET A 8 1.21 -5.81 -4.47
C MET A 8 0.32 -4.57 -4.38
N ILE A 9 0.78 -3.58 -3.61
CA ILE A 9 0.21 -2.24 -3.57
C ILE A 9 1.31 -1.24 -3.92
N PRO A 10 1.33 -0.70 -5.16
CA PRO A 10 2.18 0.42 -5.50
C PRO A 10 1.85 1.62 -4.62
N LEU A 11 2.87 2.35 -4.18
CA LEU A 11 2.65 3.56 -3.39
C LEU A 11 3.57 4.70 -3.83
N PHE A 12 3.03 5.91 -3.88
CA PHE A 12 3.77 7.10 -4.25
C PHE A 12 3.16 8.38 -3.68
N PHE A 13 3.93 9.45 -3.79
CA PHE A 13 3.48 10.82 -3.59
C PHE A 13 4.00 11.72 -4.72
N HIS A 14 3.17 12.64 -5.15
CA HIS A 14 3.58 13.78 -5.97
C HIS A 14 2.62 14.95 -5.73
N SER A 15 3.13 16.20 -5.72
CA SER A 15 2.31 17.39 -5.53
C SER A 15 1.59 17.87 -6.80
N ASP A 16 2.01 17.40 -7.97
CA ASP A 16 1.36 17.68 -9.26
C ASP A 16 0.33 16.57 -9.55
N ALA A 17 -0.94 16.94 -9.57
CA ALA A 17 -2.04 16.03 -9.84
C ALA A 17 -2.01 15.44 -11.26
N GLU A 18 -1.58 16.22 -12.28
CA GLU A 18 -1.51 15.72 -13.66
C GLU A 18 -0.42 14.66 -13.82
N LEU A 19 0.72 14.83 -13.17
CA LEU A 19 1.73 13.78 -13.10
C LEU A 19 1.21 12.57 -12.32
N GLY A 20 0.53 12.80 -11.22
CA GLY A 20 -0.11 11.76 -10.43
C GLY A 20 -1.11 10.91 -11.22
N LYS A 21 -1.96 11.53 -12.05
CA LYS A 21 -2.89 10.84 -12.96
C LYS A 21 -2.14 9.93 -13.95
N LYS A 22 -1.00 10.40 -14.48
CA LYS A 22 -0.18 9.60 -15.40
C LYS A 22 0.46 8.39 -14.71
N VAL A 23 0.96 8.56 -13.49
CA VAL A 23 1.48 7.45 -12.66
C VAL A 23 0.37 6.44 -12.38
N LEU A 24 -0.80 6.91 -11.96
CA LEU A 24 -1.95 6.06 -11.67
C LEU A 24 -2.39 5.26 -12.91
N LYS A 25 -2.47 5.91 -14.07
CA LYS A 25 -2.78 5.26 -15.35
C LYS A 25 -1.73 4.22 -15.73
N ALA A 26 -0.44 4.54 -15.60
CA ALA A 26 0.64 3.60 -15.90
C ALA A 26 0.57 2.35 -15.00
N CYS A 27 0.34 2.52 -13.70
CA CYS A 27 0.11 1.39 -12.79
C CYS A 27 -1.10 0.54 -13.20
N TYR A 28 -2.20 1.19 -13.58
CA TYR A 28 -3.42 0.53 -14.05
C TYR A 28 -3.19 -0.28 -15.33
N VAL A 29 -2.54 0.30 -16.34
CA VAL A 29 -2.22 -0.38 -17.61
C VAL A 29 -1.21 -1.51 -17.38
N GLY A 30 -0.27 -1.35 -16.44
CA GLY A 30 0.64 -2.40 -15.99
C GLY A 30 -0.05 -3.56 -15.27
N GLY A 31 -1.34 -3.44 -14.92
CA GLY A 31 -2.14 -4.50 -14.32
C GLY A 31 -2.46 -4.29 -12.84
N ALA A 32 -1.94 -3.26 -12.18
CA ALA A 32 -2.30 -2.94 -10.80
C ALA A 32 -3.77 -2.49 -10.72
N ARG A 33 -4.44 -2.90 -9.65
CA ARG A 33 -5.82 -2.50 -9.33
C ARG A 33 -5.95 -1.87 -7.96
N LEU A 34 -4.83 -1.76 -7.25
CA LEU A 34 -4.68 -1.09 -5.97
C LEU A 34 -3.56 -0.09 -6.08
N LEU A 35 -3.69 1.07 -5.44
CA LEU A 35 -2.63 2.05 -5.30
C LEU A 35 -2.82 2.84 -4.01
N GLU A 36 -1.75 3.04 -3.26
CA GLU A 36 -1.68 3.91 -2.09
C GLU A 36 -1.08 5.26 -2.49
N PHE A 37 -1.85 6.33 -2.43
CA PHE A 37 -1.31 7.68 -2.46
C PHE A 37 -0.83 8.06 -1.06
N THR A 38 0.42 8.49 -0.89
CA THR A 38 0.91 8.86 0.44
C THR A 38 0.68 10.35 0.71
N SER A 39 -0.06 10.66 1.78
CA SER A 39 -0.33 12.03 2.21
C SER A 39 0.94 12.68 2.80
N ARG A 40 1.72 13.33 1.97
CA ARG A 40 2.96 14.02 2.36
C ARG A 40 2.98 15.42 1.79
N GLY A 41 3.21 16.40 2.69
CA GLY A 41 3.22 17.82 2.32
C GLY A 41 1.83 18.45 2.27
N ASP A 42 1.84 19.76 2.12
CA ASP A 42 0.64 20.59 2.11
C ASP A 42 -0.21 20.30 0.85
N PHE A 43 -1.52 20.44 0.96
CA PHE A 43 -2.49 20.24 -0.13
C PHE A 43 -2.51 18.83 -0.74
N ALA A 44 -1.86 17.84 -0.14
CA ALA A 44 -1.89 16.45 -0.62
C ALA A 44 -3.33 15.90 -0.76
N HIS A 45 -4.26 16.37 0.06
CA HIS A 45 -5.67 15.99 0.01
C HIS A 45 -6.39 16.47 -1.25
N GLU A 46 -6.00 17.62 -1.79
CA GLU A 46 -6.53 18.15 -3.05
C GLU A 46 -6.07 17.28 -4.23
N VAL A 47 -4.78 16.95 -4.25
CA VAL A 47 -4.21 16.02 -5.24
C VAL A 47 -4.91 14.67 -5.18
N PHE A 48 -5.08 14.11 -3.98
CA PHE A 48 -5.80 12.85 -3.82
C PHE A 48 -7.22 12.92 -4.35
N ALA A 49 -7.95 14.01 -4.07
CA ALA A 49 -9.32 14.20 -4.55
C ALA A 49 -9.40 14.16 -6.09
N GLU A 50 -8.45 14.81 -6.78
CA GLU A 50 -8.36 14.77 -8.22
C GLU A 50 -8.00 13.39 -8.76
N LEU A 51 -7.03 12.71 -8.14
CA LEU A 51 -6.67 11.34 -8.52
C LEU A 51 -7.82 10.37 -8.36
N ASN A 52 -8.58 10.49 -7.27
CA ASN A 52 -9.71 9.61 -7.02
C ASN A 52 -10.86 9.85 -8.01
N LYS A 53 -11.20 11.10 -8.32
CA LYS A 53 -12.17 11.44 -9.36
C LYS A 53 -11.75 10.88 -10.73
N TYR A 54 -10.47 11.04 -11.07
CA TYR A 54 -9.92 10.49 -12.31
C TYR A 54 -10.00 8.95 -12.34
N ALA A 55 -9.63 8.28 -11.23
CA ALA A 55 -9.72 6.82 -11.14
C ALA A 55 -11.15 6.32 -11.34
N MET A 56 -12.13 6.98 -10.72
CA MET A 56 -13.55 6.62 -10.84
C MET A 56 -14.09 6.80 -12.26
N ALA A 57 -13.63 7.83 -12.98
CA ALA A 57 -14.09 8.13 -14.33
C ALA A 57 -13.40 7.28 -15.41
N GLU A 58 -12.07 7.08 -15.30
CA GLU A 58 -11.26 6.60 -16.41
C GLU A 58 -10.62 5.23 -16.17
N LEU A 59 -10.59 4.71 -14.92
CA LEU A 59 -9.88 3.49 -14.57
C LEU A 59 -10.79 2.47 -13.86
N PRO A 60 -11.72 1.83 -14.58
CA PRO A 60 -12.70 0.91 -13.98
C PRO A 60 -12.05 -0.17 -13.12
N GLY A 61 -12.50 -0.31 -11.87
CA GLY A 61 -11.99 -1.29 -10.92
C GLY A 61 -10.68 -0.90 -10.23
N MET A 62 -10.18 0.32 -10.45
CA MET A 62 -9.05 0.85 -9.68
C MET A 62 -9.51 1.22 -8.27
N ILE A 63 -8.79 0.74 -7.26
CA ILE A 63 -9.04 0.98 -5.85
C ILE A 63 -7.93 1.89 -5.31
N LEU A 64 -8.28 3.11 -4.94
CA LEU A 64 -7.33 4.09 -4.43
C LEU A 64 -7.46 4.25 -2.92
N GLY A 65 -6.35 4.05 -2.21
CA GLY A 65 -6.25 4.32 -0.78
C GLY A 65 -5.23 5.41 -0.48
N VAL A 66 -5.13 5.76 0.78
CA VAL A 66 -4.19 6.78 1.25
C VAL A 66 -3.33 6.27 2.38
N GLY A 67 -2.04 6.61 2.32
CA GLY A 67 -1.05 6.32 3.36
C GLY A 67 -0.46 7.55 4.01
N SER A 68 0.41 7.33 4.98
CA SER A 68 1.00 8.37 5.83
C SER A 68 -0.02 9.14 6.68
N ILE A 69 -1.13 8.51 7.01
CA ILE A 69 -2.16 9.10 7.87
C ILE A 69 -1.75 8.96 9.33
N THR A 70 -1.77 10.07 10.08
CA THR A 70 -1.25 10.14 11.44
C THR A 70 -2.28 10.48 12.50
N ASP A 71 -3.52 10.83 12.11
CA ASP A 71 -4.61 11.17 13.01
C ASP A 71 -5.99 10.85 12.43
N ALA A 72 -7.00 10.80 13.30
CA ALA A 72 -8.38 10.46 12.91
C ALA A 72 -9.06 11.56 12.06
N GLY A 73 -8.66 12.81 12.20
CA GLY A 73 -9.19 13.93 11.40
C GLY A 73 -8.77 13.78 9.94
N ALA A 74 -7.47 13.55 9.70
CA ALA A 74 -6.96 13.27 8.37
C ALA A 74 -7.61 12.00 7.77
N ALA A 75 -7.73 10.92 8.54
CA ALA A 75 -8.42 9.71 8.08
C ALA A 75 -9.86 10.01 7.63
N SER A 76 -10.60 10.79 8.44
CA SER A 76 -11.99 11.18 8.12
C SER A 76 -12.07 12.04 6.85
N LEU A 77 -11.15 12.99 6.67
CA LEU A 77 -11.07 13.82 5.48
C LEU A 77 -10.86 12.95 4.22
N TYR A 78 -9.84 12.09 4.23
CA TYR A 78 -9.56 11.24 3.07
C TYR A 78 -10.69 10.24 2.76
N MET A 79 -11.37 9.71 3.78
CA MET A 79 -12.57 8.90 3.56
C MET A 79 -13.71 9.68 2.92
N GLN A 80 -13.88 10.98 3.24
CA GLN A 80 -14.85 11.86 2.54
C GLN A 80 -14.45 12.13 1.10
N LEU A 81 -13.13 12.18 0.81
CA LEU A 81 -12.60 12.28 -0.54
C LEU A 81 -12.63 10.96 -1.32
N GLY A 82 -13.18 9.90 -0.71
CA GLY A 82 -13.41 8.61 -1.35
C GLY A 82 -12.27 7.59 -1.22
N ALA A 83 -11.36 7.75 -0.25
CA ALA A 83 -10.34 6.73 0.01
C ALA A 83 -11.00 5.39 0.37
N ASN A 84 -10.61 4.33 -0.34
CA ASN A 84 -11.13 2.98 -0.15
C ASN A 84 -10.42 2.21 0.98
N PHE A 85 -9.20 2.62 1.33
CA PHE A 85 -8.46 2.10 2.47
C PHE A 85 -7.52 3.17 3.03
N ILE A 86 -7.20 3.03 4.33
CA ILE A 86 -6.33 3.95 5.07
C ILE A 86 -5.10 3.17 5.54
N VAL A 87 -3.90 3.73 5.31
CA VAL A 87 -2.63 3.16 5.79
C VAL A 87 -1.93 4.17 6.69
N THR A 88 -1.43 3.70 7.83
CA THR A 88 -0.78 4.58 8.80
C THR A 88 0.67 4.15 9.06
N PRO A 89 1.55 5.05 9.48
CA PRO A 89 2.92 4.68 9.86
C PRO A 89 3.00 4.05 11.25
N VAL A 90 1.97 4.21 12.07
CA VAL A 90 1.92 3.75 13.47
C VAL A 90 0.53 3.24 13.81
N LEU A 91 0.43 2.41 14.86
CA LEU A 91 -0.85 1.98 15.42
C LEU A 91 -1.51 3.15 16.18
N ARG A 92 -2.76 3.48 15.83
CA ARG A 92 -3.58 4.47 16.54
C ARG A 92 -5.03 4.01 16.63
N GLU A 93 -5.52 3.89 17.86
CA GLU A 93 -6.89 3.40 18.13
C GLU A 93 -7.98 4.37 17.65
N ASP A 94 -7.72 5.67 17.71
CA ASP A 94 -8.66 6.68 17.23
C ASP A 94 -8.88 6.59 15.70
N ILE A 95 -7.84 6.23 14.94
CA ILE A 95 -7.96 5.95 13.50
C ILE A 95 -8.77 4.67 13.28
N ALA A 96 -8.49 3.60 14.03
CA ALA A 96 -9.27 2.36 13.96
C ALA A 96 -10.77 2.62 14.13
N LEU A 97 -11.15 3.41 15.15
CA LEU A 97 -12.54 3.72 15.44
C LEU A 97 -13.25 4.44 14.28
N VAL A 98 -12.62 5.45 13.68
CA VAL A 98 -13.26 6.19 12.58
C VAL A 98 -13.35 5.35 11.31
N CYS A 99 -12.33 4.53 11.01
CA CYS A 99 -12.35 3.60 9.88
C CYS A 99 -13.42 2.52 10.05
N ASN A 100 -13.51 1.90 11.23
CA ASN A 100 -14.50 0.87 11.54
C ASN A 100 -15.93 1.39 11.46
N ARG A 101 -16.21 2.63 11.93
CA ARG A 101 -17.53 3.28 11.79
C ARG A 101 -17.95 3.46 10.34
N ARG A 102 -16.99 3.76 9.46
CA ARG A 102 -17.20 3.97 8.03
C ARG A 102 -17.10 2.67 7.21
N LYS A 103 -16.73 1.55 7.83
CA LYS A 103 -16.46 0.27 7.15
C LYS A 103 -15.39 0.39 6.07
N VAL A 104 -14.39 1.23 6.33
CA VAL A 104 -13.21 1.41 5.47
C VAL A 104 -12.06 0.60 6.05
N LEU A 105 -11.42 -0.23 5.23
CA LEU A 105 -10.26 -1.00 5.63
C LEU A 105 -9.14 -0.06 6.09
N TRP A 106 -8.48 -0.42 7.18
CA TRP A 106 -7.31 0.29 7.67
C TRP A 106 -6.16 -0.67 7.92
N SER A 107 -4.92 -0.22 7.70
CA SER A 107 -3.71 -1.01 7.83
C SER A 107 -2.67 -0.21 8.62
N PRO A 108 -2.58 -0.43 9.95
CA PRO A 108 -1.65 0.31 10.81
C PRO A 108 -0.22 -0.19 10.67
N GLY A 109 0.73 0.74 10.75
CA GLY A 109 2.15 0.43 10.88
C GLY A 109 2.44 -0.15 12.27
N CYS A 110 2.94 -1.37 12.29
CA CYS A 110 3.34 -2.09 13.51
C CYS A 110 4.78 -2.58 13.37
N GLY A 111 5.50 -2.60 14.48
CA GLY A 111 6.88 -3.07 14.57
C GLY A 111 7.10 -4.10 15.69
N SER A 112 6.04 -4.53 16.37
CA SER A 112 6.10 -5.56 17.39
C SER A 112 4.88 -6.49 17.32
N LEU A 113 5.03 -7.71 17.84
CA LEU A 113 3.91 -8.67 17.91
C LEU A 113 2.76 -8.15 18.79
N THR A 114 3.08 -7.39 19.84
CA THR A 114 2.07 -6.77 20.70
C THR A 114 1.23 -5.72 19.94
N GLU A 115 1.87 -4.88 19.11
CA GLU A 115 1.13 -3.93 18.27
C GLU A 115 0.29 -4.64 17.21
N ILE A 116 0.82 -5.71 16.61
CA ILE A 116 0.09 -6.53 15.64
C ILE A 116 -1.17 -7.13 16.28
N ALA A 117 -1.03 -7.78 17.43
CA ALA A 117 -2.17 -8.35 18.15
C ALA A 117 -3.20 -7.27 18.51
N ARG A 118 -2.75 -6.09 18.97
CA ARG A 118 -3.66 -4.98 19.27
C ARG A 118 -4.37 -4.45 18.03
N ALA A 119 -3.68 -4.39 16.88
CA ALA A 119 -4.31 -4.00 15.62
C ALA A 119 -5.42 -4.97 15.20
N GLU A 120 -5.18 -6.28 15.33
CA GLU A 120 -6.16 -7.34 15.04
C GLU A 120 -7.37 -7.26 15.97
N GLU A 121 -7.18 -7.05 17.28
CA GLU A 121 -8.26 -6.80 18.24
C GLU A 121 -9.13 -5.59 17.86
N LEU A 122 -8.52 -4.58 17.25
CA LEU A 122 -9.20 -3.38 16.76
C LEU A 122 -9.81 -3.56 15.35
N GLY A 123 -9.85 -4.78 14.84
CA GLY A 123 -10.49 -5.10 13.55
C GLY A 123 -9.61 -4.88 12.32
N CYS A 124 -8.29 -4.82 12.46
CA CYS A 124 -7.39 -4.78 11.32
C CYS A 124 -7.33 -6.14 10.65
N GLU A 125 -7.56 -6.19 9.32
CA GLU A 125 -7.46 -7.44 8.55
C GLU A 125 -6.06 -7.68 7.99
N ILE A 126 -5.33 -6.62 7.65
CA ILE A 126 -3.96 -6.71 7.11
C ILE A 126 -3.11 -5.66 7.79
N VAL A 127 -2.14 -6.11 8.58
CA VAL A 127 -1.24 -5.24 9.31
C VAL A 127 -0.07 -4.82 8.42
N LYS A 128 0.25 -3.53 8.42
CA LYS A 128 1.48 -3.04 7.79
C LYS A 128 2.67 -3.28 8.70
N LEU A 129 3.65 -4.06 8.26
CA LEU A 129 4.95 -4.13 8.92
C LEU A 129 5.82 -2.95 8.47
N PHE A 130 6.16 -2.05 9.40
CA PHE A 130 6.88 -0.83 9.06
C PHE A 130 7.87 -0.38 10.16
N PRO A 131 9.11 0.00 9.81
CA PRO A 131 9.74 -0.12 8.48
C PRO A 131 10.17 -1.56 8.16
N GLY A 132 9.72 -2.12 7.04
CA GLY A 132 10.03 -3.49 6.66
C GLY A 132 11.54 -3.77 6.52
N SER A 133 12.32 -2.76 6.10
CA SER A 133 13.78 -2.86 6.00
C SER A 133 14.48 -3.13 7.33
N THR A 134 13.89 -2.72 8.44
CA THR A 134 14.44 -2.94 9.79
C THR A 134 14.19 -4.36 10.27
N TYR A 135 13.02 -4.91 9.96
CA TYR A 135 12.58 -6.20 10.49
C TYR A 135 12.94 -7.37 9.58
N GLY A 136 12.79 -7.21 8.28
CA GLY A 136 13.07 -8.24 7.27
C GLY A 136 12.10 -9.43 7.29
N PRO A 137 12.23 -10.35 6.31
CA PRO A 137 11.39 -11.55 6.21
C PRO A 137 11.46 -12.48 7.41
N GLY A 138 12.61 -12.53 8.10
CA GLY A 138 12.80 -13.36 9.30
C GLY A 138 11.86 -13.01 10.43
N PHE A 139 11.53 -11.73 10.60
CA PHE A 139 10.55 -11.28 11.59
C PHE A 139 9.13 -11.79 11.28
N VAL A 140 8.74 -11.74 10.01
CA VAL A 140 7.45 -12.28 9.56
C VAL A 140 7.35 -13.77 9.83
N LYS A 141 8.41 -14.53 9.46
CA LYS A 141 8.48 -15.97 9.70
C LYS A 141 8.35 -16.33 11.18
N ALA A 142 9.00 -15.54 12.06
CA ALA A 142 8.90 -15.72 13.50
C ALA A 142 7.48 -15.47 14.03
N ILE A 143 6.76 -14.48 13.51
CA ILE A 143 5.36 -14.20 13.86
C ILE A 143 4.44 -15.33 13.39
N LYS A 144 4.64 -15.83 12.18
CA LYS A 144 3.79 -16.88 11.60
C LYS A 144 3.85 -18.20 12.36
N GLY A 145 4.86 -18.44 13.19
CA GLY A 145 4.91 -19.60 14.08
C GLY A 145 3.75 -19.62 15.07
N PRO A 146 3.66 -18.66 16.00
CA PRO A 146 2.57 -18.59 16.98
C PRO A 146 1.26 -18.03 16.42
N CYS A 147 1.29 -17.21 15.35
CA CYS A 147 0.13 -16.49 14.80
C CYS A 147 0.02 -16.71 13.28
N PRO A 148 -0.26 -17.94 12.80
CA PRO A 148 -0.30 -18.26 11.37
C PRO A 148 -1.42 -17.53 10.61
N TRP A 149 -2.47 -17.09 11.30
CA TRP A 149 -3.61 -16.35 10.74
C TRP A 149 -3.30 -14.89 10.42
N THR A 150 -2.26 -14.29 11.03
CA THR A 150 -1.94 -12.86 10.88
C THR A 150 -1.57 -12.53 9.44
N ASP A 151 -2.29 -11.59 8.83
CA ASP A 151 -1.98 -11.08 7.50
C ASP A 151 -1.07 -9.85 7.57
N ILE A 152 0.05 -9.91 6.86
CA ILE A 152 1.12 -8.92 6.94
C ILE A 152 1.44 -8.35 5.56
N MET A 153 1.56 -7.02 5.51
CA MET A 153 2.01 -6.22 4.37
C MET A 153 3.28 -5.45 4.73
N PRO A 154 4.48 -5.95 4.43
CA PRO A 154 5.70 -5.18 4.63
C PRO A 154 5.73 -3.96 3.69
N THR A 155 6.19 -2.82 4.24
CA THR A 155 6.45 -1.60 3.47
C THR A 155 7.80 -1.02 3.89
N GLY A 156 8.62 -0.64 2.90
CA GLY A 156 10.02 -0.31 3.09
C GLY A 156 10.90 -1.57 3.09
N GLY A 157 12.02 -1.52 2.36
CA GLY A 157 12.90 -2.69 2.17
C GLY A 157 12.36 -3.74 1.19
N VAL A 158 11.21 -3.49 0.57
CA VAL A 158 10.70 -4.31 -0.52
C VAL A 158 11.19 -3.72 -1.85
N SER A 159 11.67 -4.60 -2.73
CA SER A 159 12.12 -4.24 -4.08
C SER A 159 11.49 -5.14 -5.14
N THR A 160 11.70 -4.81 -6.41
CA THR A 160 11.22 -5.58 -7.56
C THR A 160 12.12 -6.77 -7.90
N GLU A 161 13.21 -6.97 -7.15
CA GLU A 161 14.13 -8.08 -7.34
C GLU A 161 13.50 -9.41 -6.90
N GLU A 162 13.66 -10.46 -7.71
CA GLU A 162 13.07 -11.77 -7.44
C GLU A 162 13.44 -12.32 -6.07
N SER A 163 14.73 -12.26 -5.72
CA SER A 163 15.21 -12.77 -4.42
C SER A 163 14.57 -12.04 -3.23
N ASN A 164 14.32 -10.73 -3.35
CA ASN A 164 13.66 -9.94 -2.32
C ASN A 164 12.18 -10.32 -2.20
N LEU A 165 11.45 -10.36 -3.32
CA LEU A 165 10.04 -10.76 -3.32
C LEU A 165 9.85 -12.18 -2.83
N ARG A 166 10.66 -13.12 -3.32
CA ARG A 166 10.66 -14.52 -2.88
C ARG A 166 10.85 -14.62 -1.36
N GLY A 167 11.86 -13.94 -0.82
CA GLY A 167 12.12 -13.94 0.63
C GLY A 167 10.92 -13.46 1.45
N TRP A 168 10.20 -12.42 1.00
CA TRP A 168 9.02 -11.94 1.68
C TRP A 168 7.85 -12.94 1.59
N PHE A 169 7.53 -13.45 0.39
CA PHE A 169 6.40 -14.36 0.21
C PHE A 169 6.64 -15.72 0.86
N GLU A 170 7.87 -16.26 0.82
CA GLU A 170 8.24 -17.49 1.54
C GLU A 170 8.17 -17.32 3.08
N ALA A 171 8.33 -16.10 3.58
CA ALA A 171 8.10 -15.80 4.99
C ALA A 171 6.61 -15.75 5.38
N GLY A 172 5.70 -15.75 4.38
CA GLY A 172 4.26 -15.81 4.60
C GLY A 172 3.54 -14.45 4.59
N VAL A 173 4.09 -13.42 3.91
CA VAL A 173 3.37 -12.15 3.75
C VAL A 173 2.17 -12.31 2.81
N THR A 174 1.15 -11.52 3.05
CA THR A 174 -0.10 -11.52 2.26
C THR A 174 0.05 -10.72 0.98
N CYS A 175 0.65 -9.56 1.06
CA CYS A 175 0.98 -8.67 -0.04
C CYS A 175 2.16 -7.79 0.37
N VAL A 176 2.67 -6.99 -0.56
CA VAL A 176 3.79 -6.08 -0.31
C VAL A 176 3.45 -4.65 -0.74
N GLY A 177 3.90 -3.66 0.04
CA GLY A 177 3.86 -2.25 -0.33
C GLY A 177 5.15 -1.85 -1.07
N LEU A 178 5.05 -1.45 -2.33
CA LEU A 178 6.17 -1.09 -3.20
C LEU A 178 6.17 0.40 -3.55
N GLY A 179 7.12 1.15 -2.98
CA GLY A 179 7.30 2.57 -3.21
C GLY A 179 8.36 2.89 -4.26
N SER A 180 9.40 3.62 -3.85
CA SER A 180 10.46 4.16 -4.73
C SER A 180 11.28 3.13 -5.50
N LYS A 181 11.22 1.86 -5.12
CA LYS A 181 11.86 0.76 -5.86
C LYS A 181 11.06 0.35 -7.11
N LEU A 182 9.78 0.71 -7.18
CA LEU A 182 8.92 0.52 -8.35
C LEU A 182 8.66 1.86 -9.05
N ILE A 183 8.19 2.86 -8.31
CA ILE A 183 7.91 4.20 -8.81
C ILE A 183 9.12 5.09 -8.43
N SER A 184 10.20 4.96 -9.20
CA SER A 184 11.46 5.61 -8.89
C SER A 184 11.42 7.12 -9.20
N LYS A 185 12.29 7.87 -8.50
CA LYS A 185 12.48 9.30 -8.78
C LYS A 185 12.88 9.54 -10.24
N GLU A 186 13.67 8.65 -10.83
CA GLU A 186 14.10 8.72 -12.22
C GLU A 186 12.92 8.65 -13.19
N ILE A 187 12.04 7.66 -13.01
CA ILE A 187 10.81 7.52 -13.81
C ILE A 187 9.95 8.80 -13.74
N LEU A 188 9.80 9.37 -12.53
CA LEU A 188 9.00 10.58 -12.36
C LEU A 188 9.62 11.80 -13.04
N VAL A 189 10.94 11.99 -12.93
CA VAL A 189 11.66 13.11 -13.55
C VAL A 189 11.69 12.99 -15.06
N GLN A 190 11.96 11.81 -15.59
CA GLN A 190 11.99 11.54 -17.03
C GLN A 190 10.60 11.37 -17.63
N LYS A 191 9.57 11.26 -16.79
CA LYS A 191 8.18 10.98 -17.21
C LYS A 191 8.06 9.71 -18.05
N ASP A 192 8.88 8.69 -17.74
CA ASP A 192 8.88 7.42 -18.48
C ASP A 192 7.79 6.49 -17.93
N PHE A 193 6.54 6.85 -18.23
CA PHE A 193 5.36 6.09 -17.78
C PHE A 193 5.25 4.74 -18.48
N LYS A 194 5.84 4.59 -19.68
CA LYS A 194 5.86 3.30 -20.39
C LYS A 194 6.75 2.29 -19.67
N LYS A 195 7.91 2.73 -19.20
CA LYS A 195 8.77 1.91 -18.35
C LYS A 195 8.04 1.52 -17.05
N LEU A 196 7.31 2.44 -16.43
CA LEU A 196 6.52 2.14 -15.24
C LEU A 196 5.46 1.07 -15.50
N GLU A 197 4.75 1.12 -16.62
CA GLU A 197 3.78 0.08 -17.03
C GLU A 197 4.44 -1.30 -17.12
N GLU A 198 5.61 -1.35 -17.77
CA GLU A 198 6.38 -2.59 -17.93
C GLU A 198 6.89 -3.12 -16.59
N ASP A 199 7.44 -2.25 -15.75
CA ASP A 199 7.96 -2.62 -14.42
C ASP A 199 6.85 -3.12 -13.49
N VAL A 200 5.67 -2.49 -13.52
CA VAL A 200 4.48 -2.96 -12.77
C VAL A 200 4.06 -4.34 -13.24
N ARG A 201 3.95 -4.55 -14.55
CA ARG A 201 3.55 -5.84 -15.13
C ARG A 201 4.52 -6.94 -14.74
N LYS A 202 5.83 -6.71 -14.97
CA LYS A 202 6.88 -7.67 -14.59
C LYS A 202 6.83 -8.04 -13.11
N THR A 203 6.65 -7.02 -12.24
CA THR A 203 6.59 -7.25 -10.80
C THR A 203 5.37 -8.09 -10.42
N LEU A 204 4.19 -7.82 -11.01
CA LEU A 204 2.99 -8.61 -10.76
C LEU A 204 3.13 -10.06 -11.24
N ASP A 205 3.74 -10.27 -12.42
CA ASP A 205 3.98 -11.62 -12.95
C ASP A 205 4.98 -12.38 -12.09
N LEU A 206 6.02 -11.71 -11.61
CA LEU A 206 6.98 -12.29 -10.68
C LEU A 206 6.34 -12.65 -9.34
N ILE A 207 5.48 -11.79 -8.79
CA ILE A 207 4.74 -12.10 -7.56
C ILE A 207 3.84 -13.31 -7.74
N LYS A 208 3.18 -13.46 -8.87
CA LYS A 208 2.39 -14.67 -9.17
C LYS A 208 3.27 -15.92 -9.18
N ALA A 209 4.43 -15.85 -9.82
CA ALA A 209 5.37 -16.97 -9.90
C ALA A 209 5.98 -17.37 -8.55
N VAL A 210 6.25 -16.42 -7.65
CA VAL A 210 6.81 -16.74 -6.33
C VAL A 210 5.75 -17.18 -5.31
N ARG A 211 4.46 -16.99 -5.61
CA ARG A 211 3.32 -17.41 -4.77
C ARG A 211 2.72 -18.75 -5.22
N SER A 212 3.04 -19.21 -6.42
CA SER A 212 2.66 -20.53 -6.93
C SER A 212 3.54 -21.63 -6.35
#